data_873ccab9335f32d3f8a522bcf280c7a7
#
_entry.id   873ccab9335f32d3f8a522bcf280c7a7
#
_cell.length_a   1.000
_cell.length_b   1.000
_cell.length_c   1.000
_cell.angle_alpha   90.00
_cell.angle_beta   90.00
_cell.angle_gamma   90.00
#
_symmetry.space_group_name_H-M   'P 1'
#
loop_
_entity.id
_entity.type
_entity.pdbx_description
1 polymer ?
#
loop_
_entity_poly.entity_id
_entity_poly.type
_entity_poly.pdbx_seq_one_letter_code
_entity_poly.pdbx_strand_id
1 'polypeptide(L)'
;MNHDSTSIGAASSRRQFGRMLAGSAVGAFAAPAIVRGRNLNEKLNIACIGVGGRGGANLNGVGSENIVALCDVYEPAVDAAAIKYPHARRARDFRRLFDHAKEFDAVVVSTTEHTHAFATLPALQLGKHVYCEKPLTHDVYGARVIREATARAKVATQMGTQIHAEDNYRRVVELIQSGAIGAVSDVHVWVGRAWGRQSAEDARKNGDIVSVRDRPTETVPLPKGLDWELWIGPAPDRPFHEVYFPGPKWYRWWDFGNGTMSDLGSHWIDLPFWALNLDSPQTIEAAGPPPHPEIAPASMRATYQYAARGNRPPVKLTWYQGAEQPEPLRTGAIPKWDSGVLFVGAKGMLLSDYGRYVLLPEDKFRDFKPPAPTIPKSLGHYAEWIHACKTGAPTTCNFDYASRLTEANHLGNVAYRVGKKLEWDGLTGTVTNAPEAAPLIRRTYRKGWTLA
;
A
#
# COMPACT_ATOMS: atom_id res chain seq x y z
N MET A 1 -1.06 -12.02 -80.95
CA MET A 1 -0.33 -13.05 -80.20
C MET A 1 -0.33 -12.59 -78.79
N ASN A 2 -1.28 -13.03 -78.00
CA ASN A 2 -1.16 -13.88 -76.81
C ASN A 2 -0.14 -13.37 -75.77
N HIS A 3 -0.39 -13.11 -74.50
CA HIS A 3 -1.26 -13.78 -73.54
C HIS A 3 -1.56 -12.91 -72.32
N ASP A 4 -2.77 -13.17 -71.80
CA ASP A 4 -3.25 -12.87 -70.47
C ASP A 4 -2.34 -13.23 -69.30
N SER A 5 -2.49 -12.50 -68.20
CA SER A 5 -2.74 -13.11 -66.88
C SER A 5 -3.14 -12.08 -65.85
N THR A 6 -4.36 -12.21 -65.41
CA THR A 6 -5.03 -11.61 -64.25
C THR A 6 -4.41 -12.10 -62.94
N SER A 7 -4.23 -11.18 -61.96
CA SER A 7 -4.17 -11.57 -60.55
C SER A 7 -5.08 -10.66 -59.73
N ILE A 8 -6.10 -11.30 -59.22
CA ILE A 8 -7.11 -10.73 -58.28
C ILE A 8 -6.51 -10.69 -56.90
N GLY A 9 -6.31 -9.48 -56.37
CA GLY A 9 -6.00 -9.26 -54.98
C GLY A 9 -7.27 -9.06 -54.17
N ALA A 10 -7.61 -10.01 -53.32
CA ALA A 10 -8.76 -9.93 -52.44
C ALA A 10 -8.48 -8.96 -51.28
N ALA A 11 -9.19 -7.84 -51.22
CA ALA A 11 -9.21 -6.92 -50.10
C ALA A 11 -10.05 -7.55 -48.96
N SER A 12 -9.41 -7.91 -47.89
CA SER A 12 -10.13 -8.34 -46.65
C SER A 12 -10.77 -7.12 -46.00
N SER A 13 -12.08 -7.21 -45.82
CA SER A 13 -12.88 -6.07 -45.31
C SER A 13 -12.66 -5.83 -43.83
N ARG A 14 -12.58 -4.55 -43.45
CA ARG A 14 -12.49 -4.05 -42.07
C ARG A 14 -13.60 -4.52 -41.10
N ARG A 15 -14.58 -5.29 -41.57
CA ARG A 15 -15.69 -5.84 -40.76
C ARG A 15 -15.41 -7.17 -40.10
N GLN A 16 -14.36 -7.91 -40.49
CA GLN A 16 -13.99 -9.18 -39.84
C GLN A 16 -13.05 -8.99 -38.64
N PHE A 17 -12.34 -7.88 -38.54
CA PHE A 17 -11.45 -7.58 -37.39
C PHE A 17 -12.23 -7.12 -36.15
N GLY A 18 -13.45 -6.61 -36.31
CA GLY A 18 -14.29 -6.13 -35.21
C GLY A 18 -15.08 -7.23 -34.46
N ARG A 19 -15.09 -8.48 -34.94
CA ARG A 19 -15.83 -9.58 -34.31
C ARG A 19 -14.97 -10.53 -33.45
N MET A 20 -13.66 -10.38 -33.43
CA MET A 20 -12.74 -11.16 -32.58
C MET A 20 -12.36 -10.48 -31.27
N LEU A 21 -12.80 -9.25 -31.01
CA LEU A 21 -12.49 -8.50 -29.78
C LEU A 21 -13.64 -8.39 -28.77
N ALA A 22 -14.78 -9.09 -29.02
CA ALA A 22 -15.93 -9.02 -28.12
C ALA A 22 -16.18 -10.31 -27.32
N GLY A 23 -15.19 -11.19 -27.21
CA GLY A 23 -15.37 -12.53 -26.62
C GLY A 23 -14.31 -12.92 -25.56
N SER A 24 -13.55 -11.99 -25.00
CA SER A 24 -12.44 -12.38 -24.10
C SER A 24 -12.37 -11.50 -22.85
N ALA A 25 -13.45 -11.40 -22.13
CA ALA A 25 -13.45 -10.74 -20.84
C ALA A 25 -14.37 -11.47 -19.85
N VAL A 26 -14.04 -12.69 -19.49
CA VAL A 26 -14.27 -13.35 -18.19
C VAL A 26 -13.64 -14.74 -18.29
N GLY A 27 -12.37 -14.78 -18.08
CA GLY A 27 -11.56 -15.99 -18.04
C GLY A 27 -10.30 -15.68 -17.29
N ALA A 28 -10.44 -15.02 -16.13
CA ALA A 28 -9.30 -14.81 -15.25
C ALA A 28 -8.98 -16.17 -14.60
N PHE A 29 -8.11 -16.90 -15.24
CA PHE A 29 -6.89 -17.49 -14.73
C PHE A 29 -6.96 -18.08 -13.33
N ALA A 30 -7.64 -19.19 -13.20
CA ALA A 30 -7.12 -20.24 -12.37
C ALA A 30 -6.04 -20.98 -13.21
N ALA A 31 -4.85 -20.38 -13.35
CA ALA A 31 -3.69 -21.21 -13.56
C ALA A 31 -3.61 -22.09 -12.32
N PRO A 32 -3.63 -23.43 -12.42
CA PRO A 32 -3.43 -24.26 -11.24
C PRO A 32 -2.04 -23.88 -10.72
N ALA A 33 -1.99 -23.14 -9.60
CA ALA A 33 -0.81 -23.20 -8.76
C ALA A 33 -0.57 -24.70 -8.62
N ILE A 34 0.61 -25.18 -8.99
CA ILE A 34 1.01 -26.54 -8.68
C ILE A 34 1.02 -26.57 -7.15
N VAL A 35 -0.10 -26.93 -6.56
CA VAL A 35 -0.21 -27.26 -5.16
C VAL A 35 0.71 -28.48 -5.05
N ARG A 36 1.96 -28.26 -4.72
CA ARG A 36 2.80 -29.33 -4.19
C ARG A 36 1.97 -29.85 -3.03
N GLY A 37 1.47 -31.08 -3.13
CA GLY A 37 0.47 -31.69 -2.25
C GLY A 37 0.77 -31.56 -0.77
N ARG A 38 0.78 -30.31 -0.28
CA ARG A 38 0.93 -29.97 1.14
C ARG A 38 -0.38 -30.30 1.82
N ASN A 39 -0.29 -31.10 2.85
CA ASN A 39 -1.38 -31.30 3.77
C ASN A 39 -1.73 -29.92 4.36
N LEU A 40 -2.99 -29.46 4.25
CA LEU A 40 -3.45 -28.19 4.80
C LEU A 40 -3.21 -28.06 6.32
N ASN A 41 -3.06 -29.19 7.00
CA ASN A 41 -2.71 -29.26 8.42
C ASN A 41 -1.21 -29.09 8.67
N GLU A 42 -0.36 -29.16 7.66
CA GLU A 42 1.07 -28.93 7.80
C GLU A 42 1.35 -27.46 8.04
N LYS A 43 2.11 -27.17 9.09
CA LYS A 43 2.48 -25.80 9.43
C LYS A 43 3.53 -25.26 8.46
N LEU A 44 3.37 -23.99 8.13
CA LEU A 44 4.39 -23.22 7.39
C LEU A 44 5.58 -22.92 8.31
N ASN A 45 6.77 -23.00 7.79
CA ASN A 45 7.96 -22.46 8.43
C ASN A 45 8.11 -20.99 8.03
N ILE A 46 8.02 -20.08 9.00
CA ILE A 46 7.99 -18.64 8.76
C ILE A 46 9.22 -17.97 9.36
N ALA A 47 9.89 -17.14 8.54
CA ALA A 47 10.91 -16.21 8.98
C ALA A 47 10.29 -14.81 9.17
N CYS A 48 10.52 -14.17 10.32
CA CYS A 48 10.00 -12.84 10.65
C CYS A 48 11.13 -11.82 10.68
N ILE A 49 11.01 -10.76 9.87
CA ILE A 49 11.97 -9.66 9.72
C ILE A 49 11.33 -8.37 10.26
N GLY A 50 11.90 -7.79 11.32
CA GLY A 50 11.27 -6.78 12.15
C GLY A 50 10.31 -7.43 13.14
N VAL A 51 10.74 -7.65 14.39
CA VAL A 51 9.95 -8.38 15.39
C VAL A 51 9.55 -7.53 16.59
N GLY A 52 9.93 -6.24 16.60
CA GLY A 52 9.50 -5.27 17.59
C GLY A 52 8.23 -4.52 17.19
N GLY A 53 7.56 -3.86 18.12
CA GLY A 53 6.41 -3.00 17.87
C GLY A 53 5.33 -3.65 17.01
N ARG A 54 5.05 -3.10 15.83
CA ARG A 54 4.09 -3.67 14.87
C ARG A 54 4.49 -5.09 14.42
N GLY A 55 5.80 -5.32 14.25
CA GLY A 55 6.30 -6.64 13.91
C GLY A 55 5.99 -7.70 14.96
N GLY A 56 5.97 -7.34 16.25
CA GLY A 56 5.52 -8.22 17.33
C GLY A 56 4.04 -8.59 17.21
N ALA A 57 3.18 -7.66 16.77
CA ALA A 57 1.78 -7.96 16.51
C ALA A 57 1.62 -8.92 15.31
N ASN A 58 2.38 -8.71 14.24
CA ASN A 58 2.38 -9.59 13.06
C ASN A 58 2.92 -10.99 13.40
N LEU A 59 4.01 -11.06 14.17
CA LEU A 59 4.56 -12.30 14.69
C LEU A 59 3.51 -13.10 15.49
N ASN A 60 2.73 -12.43 16.33
CA ASN A 60 1.62 -13.05 17.05
C ASN A 60 0.49 -13.50 16.10
N GLY A 61 0.18 -12.70 15.08
CA GLY A 61 -0.86 -12.99 14.09
C GLY A 61 -0.58 -14.24 13.25
N VAL A 62 0.70 -14.57 13.02
CA VAL A 62 1.10 -15.79 12.31
C VAL A 62 1.60 -16.90 13.26
N GLY A 63 1.46 -16.71 14.57
CA GLY A 63 2.01 -17.61 15.59
C GLY A 63 1.33 -18.99 15.68
N SER A 64 0.29 -19.27 14.90
CA SER A 64 -0.25 -20.61 14.69
C SER A 64 0.67 -21.52 13.86
N GLU A 65 1.57 -20.93 13.09
CA GLU A 65 2.53 -21.60 12.23
C GLU A 65 3.89 -21.80 12.96
N ASN A 66 4.86 -22.41 12.33
CA ASN A 66 6.20 -22.58 12.89
C ASN A 66 7.02 -21.31 12.65
N ILE A 67 7.41 -20.61 13.69
CA ILE A 67 8.34 -19.48 13.60
C ILE A 67 9.76 -20.05 13.70
N VAL A 68 10.47 -20.06 12.59
CA VAL A 68 11.81 -20.69 12.49
C VAL A 68 12.95 -19.68 12.51
N ALA A 69 12.66 -18.39 12.26
CA ALA A 69 13.68 -17.34 12.32
C ALA A 69 13.09 -16.00 12.77
N LEU A 70 13.87 -15.27 13.57
CA LEU A 70 13.61 -13.94 14.10
C LEU A 70 14.76 -13.03 13.70
N CYS A 71 14.47 -11.95 12.98
CA CYS A 71 15.47 -11.00 12.53
C CYS A 71 15.06 -9.57 12.92
N ASP A 72 15.93 -8.87 13.62
CA ASP A 72 15.76 -7.45 13.91
C ASP A 72 17.14 -6.79 14.14
N VAL A 73 17.30 -5.56 13.74
CA VAL A 73 18.51 -4.76 13.97
C VAL A 73 18.63 -4.28 15.42
N TYR A 74 17.56 -4.44 16.20
CA TYR A 74 17.49 -4.12 17.63
C TYR A 74 17.42 -5.39 18.46
N GLU A 75 18.56 -5.80 19.03
CA GLU A 75 18.73 -7.06 19.77
C GLU A 75 17.68 -7.27 20.87
N PRO A 76 17.29 -6.27 21.70
CA PRO A 76 16.24 -6.45 22.69
C PRO A 76 14.89 -6.88 22.12
N ALA A 77 14.57 -6.52 20.88
CA ALA A 77 13.34 -6.98 20.22
C ALA A 77 13.41 -8.46 19.86
N VAL A 78 14.58 -8.92 19.38
CA VAL A 78 14.84 -10.35 19.11
C VAL A 78 14.78 -11.16 20.40
N ASP A 79 15.40 -10.68 21.47
CA ASP A 79 15.41 -11.37 22.77
C ASP A 79 14.01 -11.53 23.34
N ALA A 80 13.21 -10.48 23.30
CA ALA A 80 11.81 -10.53 23.74
C ALA A 80 10.98 -11.53 22.93
N ALA A 81 11.14 -11.56 21.60
CA ALA A 81 10.44 -12.49 20.73
C ALA A 81 10.91 -13.94 20.95
N ALA A 82 12.20 -14.15 21.20
CA ALA A 82 12.81 -15.45 21.41
C ALA A 82 12.35 -16.14 22.71
N ILE A 83 11.83 -15.41 23.69
CA ILE A 83 11.19 -16.01 24.88
C ILE A 83 10.06 -16.95 24.44
N LYS A 84 9.25 -16.52 23.46
CA LYS A 84 8.13 -17.31 22.93
C LYS A 84 8.57 -18.35 21.88
N TYR A 85 9.66 -18.07 21.17
CA TYR A 85 10.16 -18.91 20.07
C TYR A 85 11.64 -19.27 20.27
N PRO A 86 11.97 -20.05 21.32
CA PRO A 86 13.35 -20.28 21.75
C PRO A 86 14.20 -21.06 20.73
N HIS A 87 13.54 -21.81 19.84
CA HIS A 87 14.22 -22.61 18.80
C HIS A 87 14.40 -21.84 17.48
N ALA A 88 13.84 -20.63 17.36
CA ALA A 88 13.99 -19.84 16.15
C ALA A 88 15.42 -19.32 16.02
N ARG A 89 15.95 -19.40 14.79
CA ARG A 89 17.23 -18.77 14.43
C ARG A 89 17.17 -17.29 14.70
N ARG A 90 18.16 -16.72 15.36
CA ARG A 90 18.29 -15.28 15.58
C ARG A 90 19.21 -14.67 14.54
N ALA A 91 18.79 -13.57 13.91
CA ALA A 91 19.58 -12.83 12.95
C ALA A 91 19.44 -11.32 13.20
N ARG A 92 20.47 -10.56 12.86
CA ARG A 92 20.46 -9.09 12.92
C ARG A 92 20.26 -8.50 11.53
N ASP A 93 20.92 -9.07 10.53
CA ASP A 93 20.86 -8.65 9.13
C ASP A 93 20.00 -9.63 8.31
N PHE A 94 18.88 -9.15 7.78
CA PHE A 94 17.98 -9.98 6.97
C PHE A 94 18.64 -10.49 5.68
N ARG A 95 19.63 -9.79 5.14
CA ARG A 95 20.37 -10.25 3.96
C ARG A 95 21.07 -11.59 4.21
N ARG A 96 21.60 -11.77 5.43
CA ARG A 96 22.20 -13.05 5.86
C ARG A 96 21.17 -14.12 6.20
N LEU A 97 19.96 -13.71 6.55
CA LEU A 97 18.88 -14.65 6.79
C LEU A 97 18.54 -15.44 5.52
N PHE A 98 18.62 -14.82 4.34
CA PHE A 98 18.36 -15.49 3.07
C PHE A 98 19.41 -16.53 2.68
N ASP A 99 20.59 -16.55 3.28
CA ASP A 99 21.56 -17.66 3.15
C ASP A 99 20.95 -19.00 3.65
N HIS A 100 19.92 -18.90 4.51
CA HIS A 100 19.18 -20.02 5.08
C HIS A 100 17.77 -20.20 4.49
N ALA A 101 17.52 -19.70 3.29
CA ALA A 101 16.19 -19.71 2.68
C ALA A 101 15.55 -21.10 2.53
N LYS A 102 16.32 -22.17 2.58
CA LYS A 102 15.79 -23.55 2.55
C LYS A 102 15.03 -23.94 3.83
N GLU A 103 15.26 -23.23 4.93
CA GLU A 103 14.68 -23.53 6.25
C GLU A 103 13.25 -22.95 6.40
N PHE A 104 12.81 -22.05 5.51
CA PHE A 104 11.49 -21.42 5.61
C PHE A 104 10.75 -21.41 4.29
N ASP A 105 9.43 -21.37 4.38
CA ASP A 105 8.46 -21.33 3.28
C ASP A 105 7.98 -19.91 2.99
N ALA A 106 7.93 -19.09 4.03
CA ALA A 106 7.29 -17.78 4.00
C ALA A 106 8.08 -16.76 4.84
N VAL A 107 7.92 -15.49 4.49
CA VAL A 107 8.57 -14.36 5.16
C VAL A 107 7.52 -13.33 5.56
N VAL A 108 7.61 -12.83 6.79
CA VAL A 108 6.88 -11.67 7.29
C VAL A 108 7.84 -10.51 7.41
N VAL A 109 7.61 -9.43 6.64
CA VAL A 109 8.43 -8.20 6.64
C VAL A 109 7.67 -7.11 7.40
N SER A 110 8.25 -6.65 8.51
CA SER A 110 7.64 -5.64 9.40
C SER A 110 8.68 -4.62 9.88
N THR A 111 9.61 -4.30 9.03
CA THR A 111 10.65 -3.29 9.29
C THR A 111 10.08 -1.86 9.14
N THR A 112 10.95 -0.85 9.11
CA THR A 112 10.58 0.50 8.66
C THR A 112 10.43 0.51 7.14
N GLU A 113 9.52 1.35 6.60
CA GLU A 113 9.08 1.25 5.19
C GLU A 113 10.22 1.38 4.17
N HIS A 114 11.29 2.12 4.47
CA HIS A 114 12.42 2.31 3.56
C HIS A 114 13.22 1.03 3.30
N THR A 115 13.05 -0.01 4.12
CA THR A 115 13.69 -1.31 3.94
C THR A 115 12.76 -2.41 3.44
N HIS A 116 11.43 -2.15 3.34
CA HIS A 116 10.43 -3.15 2.93
C HIS A 116 10.77 -3.82 1.60
N ALA A 117 11.04 -3.03 0.55
CA ALA A 117 11.34 -3.57 -0.77
C ALA A 117 12.61 -4.44 -0.78
N PHE A 118 13.63 -4.05 0.02
CA PHE A 118 14.91 -4.75 0.11
C PHE A 118 14.83 -6.10 0.83
N ALA A 119 13.87 -6.26 1.74
CA ALA A 119 13.60 -7.54 2.39
C ALA A 119 12.60 -8.39 1.57
N THR A 120 11.65 -7.75 0.89
CA THR A 120 10.60 -8.40 0.11
C THR A 120 11.11 -8.99 -1.21
N LEU A 121 11.93 -8.23 -1.94
CA LEU A 121 12.41 -8.63 -3.27
C LEU A 121 13.18 -9.96 -3.24
N PRO A 122 14.21 -10.16 -2.40
CA PRO A 122 14.92 -11.44 -2.35
C PRO A 122 14.02 -12.61 -1.92
N ALA A 123 13.04 -12.39 -1.04
CA ALA A 123 12.07 -13.42 -0.68
C ALA A 123 11.26 -13.87 -1.91
N LEU A 124 10.75 -12.94 -2.72
CA LEU A 124 10.04 -13.24 -3.96
C LEU A 124 10.94 -13.95 -4.98
N GLN A 125 12.18 -13.49 -5.16
CA GLN A 125 13.17 -14.12 -6.06
C GLN A 125 13.48 -15.56 -5.67
N LEU A 126 13.44 -15.86 -4.37
CA LEU A 126 13.64 -17.22 -3.83
C LEU A 126 12.34 -18.04 -3.77
N GLY A 127 11.24 -17.55 -4.36
CA GLY A 127 9.97 -18.24 -4.42
C GLY A 127 9.28 -18.41 -3.05
N LYS A 128 9.53 -17.50 -2.10
CA LYS A 128 8.89 -17.52 -0.79
C LYS A 128 7.57 -16.78 -0.80
N HIS A 129 6.58 -17.26 -0.03
CA HIS A 129 5.39 -16.48 0.26
C HIS A 129 5.75 -15.26 1.11
N VAL A 130 5.11 -14.12 0.86
CA VAL A 130 5.50 -12.88 1.56
C VAL A 130 4.28 -12.15 2.11
N TYR A 131 4.35 -11.84 3.40
CA TYR A 131 3.57 -10.79 4.03
C TYR A 131 4.47 -9.58 4.25
N CYS A 132 4.07 -8.39 3.83
CA CYS A 132 4.83 -7.16 4.06
C CYS A 132 3.93 -6.07 4.65
N GLU A 133 4.39 -5.40 5.71
CA GLU A 133 3.67 -4.25 6.27
C GLU A 133 3.48 -3.12 5.24
N LYS A 134 2.48 -2.30 5.53
CA LYS A 134 2.15 -1.11 4.74
C LYS A 134 3.07 0.09 5.12
N PRO A 135 3.32 0.99 4.17
CA PRO A 135 3.12 0.84 2.73
C PRO A 135 4.04 -0.24 2.19
N LEU A 136 3.68 -0.87 1.07
CA LEU A 136 4.46 -2.00 0.53
C LEU A 136 5.92 -1.64 0.27
N THR A 137 6.18 -0.40 -0.13
CA THR A 137 7.51 0.14 -0.41
C THR A 137 7.62 1.61 -0.02
N HIS A 138 8.82 2.16 -0.09
CA HIS A 138 9.14 3.54 0.29
C HIS A 138 9.10 4.52 -0.90
N ASP A 139 9.15 4.04 -2.12
CA ASP A 139 9.07 4.84 -3.34
C ASP A 139 8.27 4.13 -4.45
N VAL A 140 7.94 4.89 -5.49
CA VAL A 140 7.16 4.42 -6.64
C VAL A 140 7.91 3.33 -7.41
N TYR A 141 9.21 3.52 -7.60
CA TYR A 141 10.05 2.53 -8.30
C TYR A 141 10.05 1.17 -7.59
N GLY A 142 10.23 1.18 -6.27
CA GLY A 142 10.17 -0.03 -5.46
C GLY A 142 8.82 -0.76 -5.60
N ALA A 143 7.70 -0.03 -5.61
CA ALA A 143 6.37 -0.63 -5.81
C ALA A 143 6.26 -1.37 -7.15
N ARG A 144 6.80 -0.79 -8.22
CA ARG A 144 6.83 -1.42 -9.55
C ARG A 144 7.73 -2.65 -9.59
N VAL A 145 8.95 -2.56 -9.02
CA VAL A 145 9.87 -3.70 -8.92
C VAL A 145 9.22 -4.87 -8.17
N ILE A 146 8.56 -4.61 -7.03
CA ILE A 146 7.87 -5.66 -6.26
C ILE A 146 6.70 -6.24 -7.05
N ARG A 147 5.92 -5.42 -7.77
CA ARG A 147 4.82 -5.91 -8.62
C ARG A 147 5.32 -6.87 -9.70
N GLU A 148 6.37 -6.51 -10.40
CA GLU A 148 6.98 -7.35 -11.43
C GLU A 148 7.58 -8.64 -10.86
N ALA A 149 8.28 -8.56 -9.72
CA ALA A 149 8.82 -9.73 -9.04
C ALA A 149 7.70 -10.68 -8.59
N THR A 150 6.59 -10.15 -8.06
CA THR A 150 5.41 -10.94 -7.66
C THR A 150 4.80 -11.69 -8.84
N ALA A 151 4.65 -11.03 -9.99
CA ALA A 151 4.10 -11.65 -11.20
C ALA A 151 4.95 -12.86 -11.67
N ARG A 152 6.28 -12.78 -11.47
CA ARG A 152 7.20 -13.89 -11.80
C ARG A 152 7.21 -14.98 -10.74
N ALA A 153 7.16 -14.62 -9.46
CA ALA A 153 7.30 -15.55 -8.34
C ALA A 153 6.11 -16.51 -8.17
N LYS A 154 4.89 -16.09 -8.51
CA LYS A 154 3.65 -16.88 -8.40
C LYS A 154 3.44 -17.48 -7.01
N VAL A 155 3.72 -16.70 -5.97
CA VAL A 155 3.57 -17.06 -4.56
C VAL A 155 2.44 -16.26 -3.92
N ALA A 156 1.94 -16.71 -2.77
CA ALA A 156 0.96 -15.95 -2.00
C ALA A 156 1.63 -14.72 -1.39
N THR A 157 1.04 -13.56 -1.61
CA THR A 157 1.52 -12.27 -1.09
C THR A 157 0.38 -11.51 -0.43
N GLN A 158 0.67 -10.74 0.62
CA GLN A 158 -0.32 -9.87 1.25
C GLN A 158 0.35 -8.65 1.90
N MET A 159 -0.21 -7.47 1.66
CA MET A 159 0.20 -6.26 2.37
C MET A 159 -0.53 -6.13 3.71
N GLY A 160 0.13 -5.54 4.69
CA GLY A 160 -0.35 -5.31 6.06
C GLY A 160 -1.44 -4.25 6.20
N THR A 161 -2.39 -4.20 5.27
CA THR A 161 -3.59 -3.35 5.35
C THR A 161 -4.72 -4.14 6.02
N GLN A 162 -4.68 -4.23 7.36
CA GLN A 162 -5.55 -5.13 8.12
C GLN A 162 -7.03 -4.82 7.95
N ILE A 163 -7.39 -3.55 7.81
CA ILE A 163 -8.78 -3.08 7.66
C ILE A 163 -9.43 -3.61 6.37
N HIS A 164 -8.64 -3.94 5.35
CA HIS A 164 -9.11 -4.59 4.13
C HIS A 164 -9.88 -5.91 4.38
N ALA A 165 -9.55 -6.61 5.47
CA ALA A 165 -10.20 -7.84 5.87
C ALA A 165 -11.48 -7.64 6.71
N GLU A 166 -11.80 -6.41 7.11
CA GLU A 166 -12.93 -6.12 7.99
C GLU A 166 -14.27 -6.11 7.25
N ASP A 167 -15.33 -6.53 7.95
CA ASP A 167 -16.66 -6.70 7.36
C ASP A 167 -17.24 -5.39 6.82
N ASN A 168 -16.99 -4.25 7.50
CA ASN A 168 -17.51 -2.96 7.06
C ASN A 168 -16.93 -2.54 5.70
N TYR A 169 -15.61 -2.68 5.49
CA TYR A 169 -14.99 -2.35 4.20
C TYR A 169 -15.54 -3.22 3.07
N ARG A 170 -15.65 -4.52 3.29
CA ARG A 170 -16.26 -5.47 2.33
C ARG A 170 -17.68 -5.04 1.96
N ARG A 171 -18.48 -4.67 2.98
CA ARG A 171 -19.85 -4.21 2.76
C ARG A 171 -19.94 -2.92 1.96
N VAL A 172 -19.08 -1.94 2.27
CA VAL A 172 -19.03 -0.68 1.52
C VAL A 172 -18.63 -0.93 0.06
N VAL A 173 -17.64 -1.77 -0.18
CA VAL A 173 -17.23 -2.17 -1.54
C VAL A 173 -18.42 -2.75 -2.33
N GLU A 174 -19.18 -3.68 -1.73
CA GLU A 174 -20.38 -4.27 -2.35
C GLU A 174 -21.45 -3.21 -2.66
N LEU A 175 -21.70 -2.29 -1.75
CA LEU A 175 -22.69 -1.22 -1.94
C LEU A 175 -22.30 -0.28 -3.10
N ILE A 176 -21.04 0.10 -3.18
CA ILE A 176 -20.55 0.94 -4.27
C ILE A 176 -20.61 0.19 -5.60
N GLN A 177 -20.15 -1.07 -5.63
CA GLN A 177 -20.13 -1.88 -6.85
C GLN A 177 -21.53 -2.27 -7.34
N SER A 178 -22.52 -2.41 -6.44
CA SER A 178 -23.92 -2.61 -6.81
C SER A 178 -24.63 -1.36 -7.31
N GLY A 179 -23.97 -0.19 -7.24
CA GLY A 179 -24.55 1.09 -7.67
C GLY A 179 -25.58 1.68 -6.70
N ALA A 180 -25.49 1.35 -5.41
CA ALA A 180 -26.40 1.85 -4.36
C ALA A 180 -26.56 3.39 -4.40
N ILE A 181 -25.48 4.12 -4.62
CA ILE A 181 -25.47 5.60 -4.75
C ILE A 181 -25.33 6.08 -6.20
N GLY A 182 -25.45 5.19 -7.17
CA GLY A 182 -25.21 5.51 -8.60
C GLY A 182 -23.73 5.59 -8.95
N ALA A 183 -23.43 6.12 -10.14
CA ALA A 183 -22.05 6.31 -10.59
C ALA A 183 -21.33 7.32 -9.71
N VAL A 184 -20.16 6.93 -9.16
CA VAL A 184 -19.33 7.77 -8.29
C VAL A 184 -18.37 8.59 -9.13
N SER A 185 -18.36 9.91 -8.93
CA SER A 185 -17.47 10.87 -9.61
C SER A 185 -16.43 11.51 -8.69
N ASP A 186 -16.76 11.65 -7.39
CA ASP A 186 -15.89 12.30 -6.43
C ASP A 186 -15.74 11.42 -5.17
N VAL A 187 -14.52 11.42 -4.60
CA VAL A 187 -14.22 10.77 -3.34
C VAL A 187 -13.39 11.70 -2.48
N HIS A 188 -13.77 11.85 -1.22
CA HIS A 188 -13.00 12.58 -0.23
C HIS A 188 -12.54 11.61 0.86
N VAL A 189 -11.24 11.64 1.17
CA VAL A 189 -10.61 10.82 2.22
C VAL A 189 -9.92 11.75 3.19
N TRP A 190 -10.27 11.71 4.47
CA TRP A 190 -9.63 12.54 5.49
C TRP A 190 -9.30 11.76 6.74
N VAL A 191 -8.29 12.22 7.47
CA VAL A 191 -7.81 11.61 8.70
C VAL A 191 -7.61 12.67 9.78
N GLY A 192 -8.05 12.37 11.00
CA GLY A 192 -7.95 13.23 12.19
C GLY A 192 -6.58 13.21 12.87
N ARG A 193 -5.62 12.49 12.30
CA ARG A 193 -4.24 12.43 12.79
C ARG A 193 -3.27 12.96 11.74
N ALA A 194 -2.17 13.56 12.18
CA ALA A 194 -1.17 14.07 11.27
C ALA A 194 0.24 13.98 11.86
N TRP A 195 1.15 13.43 11.08
CA TRP A 195 2.56 13.29 11.39
C TRP A 195 3.39 14.19 10.48
N GLY A 196 4.35 14.91 11.02
CA GLY A 196 5.20 15.70 10.15
C GLY A 196 5.80 16.92 10.83
N ARG A 197 6.22 17.85 9.99
CA ARG A 197 6.80 19.14 10.42
C ARG A 197 5.73 20.03 11.03
N GLN A 198 5.80 20.24 12.31
CA GLN A 198 4.82 21.04 13.06
C GLN A 198 5.37 21.54 14.40
N SER A 199 4.68 22.49 15.02
CA SER A 199 4.97 22.97 16.36
C SER A 199 4.62 21.92 17.42
N ALA A 200 5.14 22.08 18.64
CA ALA A 200 4.76 21.21 19.76
C ALA A 200 3.26 21.33 20.11
N GLU A 201 2.66 22.49 19.92
CA GLU A 201 1.23 22.71 20.12
C GLU A 201 0.41 21.97 19.06
N ASP A 202 0.77 22.10 17.77
CA ASP A 202 0.07 21.42 16.69
C ASP A 202 0.26 19.91 16.76
N ALA A 203 1.44 19.44 17.18
CA ALA A 203 1.69 18.01 17.40
C ALA A 203 0.70 17.43 18.43
N ARG A 204 0.48 18.13 19.54
CA ARG A 204 -0.52 17.69 20.54
C ARG A 204 -1.93 17.67 19.96
N LYS A 205 -2.33 18.70 19.18
CA LYS A 205 -3.65 18.75 18.52
C LYS A 205 -3.84 17.62 17.53
N ASN A 206 -2.79 17.27 16.79
CA ASN A 206 -2.81 16.22 15.76
C ASN A 206 -2.57 14.81 16.31
N GLY A 207 -2.37 14.65 17.63
CA GLY A 207 -2.06 13.37 18.25
C GLY A 207 -0.71 12.80 17.83
N ASP A 208 0.25 13.67 17.46
CA ASP A 208 1.61 13.27 17.13
C ASP A 208 2.44 13.07 18.39
N ILE A 209 3.24 12.01 18.42
CA ILE A 209 4.13 11.66 19.54
C ILE A 209 5.45 12.41 19.51
N VAL A 210 5.75 13.10 18.41
CA VAL A 210 7.01 13.85 18.20
C VAL A 210 6.71 15.19 17.56
N SER A 211 7.33 16.24 18.06
CA SER A 211 7.39 17.54 17.39
C SER A 211 8.76 17.71 16.77
N VAL A 212 8.80 17.86 15.44
CA VAL A 212 10.03 18.13 14.69
C VAL A 212 9.83 19.31 13.74
N ARG A 213 10.81 20.20 13.68
CA ARG A 213 10.84 21.32 12.75
C ARG A 213 12.00 21.24 11.77
N ASP A 214 13.14 20.76 12.25
CA ASP A 214 14.39 20.64 11.51
C ASP A 214 15.16 19.40 11.99
N ARG A 215 16.22 19.03 11.27
CA ARG A 215 17.11 17.94 11.67
C ARG A 215 17.82 18.33 12.98
N PRO A 216 17.85 17.44 13.99
CA PRO A 216 18.69 17.65 15.17
C PRO A 216 20.17 17.72 14.77
N THR A 217 20.91 18.56 15.45
CA THR A 217 22.36 18.72 15.28
C THR A 217 23.17 18.04 16.39
N GLU A 218 22.50 17.67 17.46
CA GLU A 218 23.11 17.03 18.61
C GLU A 218 23.45 15.57 18.30
N THR A 219 24.55 15.10 18.84
CA THR A 219 24.91 13.68 18.85
C THR A 219 24.46 13.08 20.17
N VAL A 220 23.63 12.03 20.11
CA VAL A 220 23.15 11.31 21.28
C VAL A 220 23.67 9.88 21.29
N PRO A 221 23.84 9.25 22.47
CA PRO A 221 24.30 7.88 22.56
C PRO A 221 23.38 6.92 21.82
N LEU A 222 23.96 5.95 21.12
CA LEU A 222 23.21 4.88 20.47
C LEU A 222 22.60 3.95 21.55
N PRO A 223 21.30 3.58 21.43
CA PRO A 223 20.69 2.59 22.31
C PRO A 223 21.45 1.25 22.26
N LYS A 224 21.68 0.66 23.44
CA LYS A 224 22.37 -0.64 23.54
C LYS A 224 21.62 -1.69 22.71
N GLY A 225 22.36 -2.40 21.87
CA GLY A 225 21.85 -3.48 21.05
C GLY A 225 21.20 -3.01 19.73
N LEU A 226 21.22 -1.72 19.41
CA LEU A 226 20.78 -1.21 18.11
C LEU A 226 21.96 -1.17 17.13
N ASP A 227 21.79 -1.82 15.97
CA ASP A 227 22.68 -1.67 14.82
C ASP A 227 22.16 -0.53 13.94
N TRP A 228 22.71 0.67 14.12
CA TRP A 228 22.27 1.87 13.43
C TRP A 228 22.54 1.82 11.91
N GLU A 229 23.68 1.22 11.51
CA GLU A 229 24.04 1.06 10.11
C GLU A 229 23.04 0.20 9.35
N LEU A 230 22.61 -0.90 9.95
CA LEU A 230 21.57 -1.76 9.38
C LEU A 230 20.18 -1.11 9.45
N TRP A 231 19.92 -0.31 10.51
CA TRP A 231 18.63 0.38 10.64
C TRP A 231 18.45 1.45 9.58
N ILE A 232 19.45 2.32 9.31
CA ILE A 232 19.36 3.30 8.23
C ILE A 232 19.33 2.63 6.84
N GLY A 233 19.89 1.44 6.71
CA GLY A 233 19.76 0.61 5.51
C GLY A 233 20.12 1.34 4.21
N PRO A 234 19.18 1.46 3.25
CA PRO A 234 19.38 2.14 1.98
C PRO A 234 19.38 3.68 2.06
N ALA A 235 18.98 4.25 3.19
CA ALA A 235 18.90 5.71 3.36
C ALA A 235 20.31 6.34 3.46
N PRO A 236 20.44 7.64 3.17
CA PRO A 236 21.69 8.37 3.36
C PRO A 236 22.19 8.28 4.78
N ASP A 237 23.51 8.23 4.94
CA ASP A 237 24.17 8.18 6.23
C ASP A 237 23.86 9.41 7.09
N ARG A 238 23.60 9.17 8.37
CA ARG A 238 23.37 10.22 9.38
C ARG A 238 23.59 9.71 10.80
N PRO A 239 23.97 10.61 11.76
CA PRO A 239 24.03 10.26 13.17
C PRO A 239 22.68 9.82 13.71
N PHE A 240 22.72 8.93 14.69
CA PHE A 240 21.53 8.55 15.45
C PHE A 240 20.96 9.73 16.24
N HIS A 241 19.62 9.78 16.32
CA HIS A 241 18.90 10.63 17.25
C HIS A 241 17.55 10.01 17.60
N GLU A 242 17.05 10.32 18.79
CA GLU A 242 15.79 9.79 19.32
C GLU A 242 14.55 10.20 18.52
N VAL A 243 14.63 11.21 17.65
CA VAL A 243 13.55 11.60 16.72
C VAL A 243 13.32 10.60 15.59
N TYR A 244 14.23 9.64 15.42
CA TYR A 244 14.09 8.58 14.40
C TYR A 244 13.62 7.25 15.00
N PHE A 245 14.10 6.93 16.21
CA PHE A 245 13.91 5.64 16.88
C PHE A 245 13.85 5.83 18.41
N PRO A 246 13.12 5.03 19.18
CA PRO A 246 12.29 3.89 18.78
C PRO A 246 10.86 4.30 18.36
N GLY A 247 10.09 3.32 17.90
CA GLY A 247 8.68 3.46 17.54
C GLY A 247 8.45 4.20 16.22
N PRO A 248 7.23 4.68 15.95
CA PRO A 248 6.84 5.21 14.64
C PRO A 248 7.30 6.68 14.42
N LYS A 249 8.42 7.09 15.00
CA LYS A 249 8.95 8.44 14.86
C LYS A 249 9.51 8.70 13.46
N TRP A 250 9.99 7.67 12.81
CA TRP A 250 10.60 7.69 11.49
C TRP A 250 9.63 8.11 10.37
N TYR A 251 8.35 7.96 10.51
CA TYR A 251 7.36 8.36 9.49
C TYR A 251 7.52 9.79 9.01
N ARG A 252 8.01 10.70 9.87
CA ARG A 252 8.11 12.14 9.60
C ARG A 252 9.24 12.50 8.63
N TRP A 253 10.18 11.59 8.43
CA TRP A 253 11.42 11.83 7.72
C TRP A 253 11.39 11.20 6.34
N TRP A 254 11.59 12.02 5.29
CA TRP A 254 11.56 11.52 3.91
C TRP A 254 12.52 10.38 3.62
N ASP A 255 13.62 10.24 4.36
CA ASP A 255 14.57 9.16 4.16
C ASP A 255 14.11 7.81 4.75
N PHE A 256 13.18 7.83 5.70
CA PHE A 256 12.74 6.64 6.43
C PHE A 256 11.24 6.35 6.27
N GLY A 257 10.46 7.39 5.99
CA GLY A 257 9.02 7.36 5.84
C GLY A 257 8.52 8.40 4.85
N ASN A 258 7.21 8.52 4.71
CA ASN A 258 6.56 9.46 3.80
C ASN A 258 5.36 10.17 4.47
N GLY A 259 5.48 10.42 5.77
CA GLY A 259 4.48 11.17 6.54
C GLY A 259 3.16 10.43 6.75
N THR A 260 2.12 11.20 7.03
CA THR A 260 0.77 10.73 7.29
C THR A 260 0.19 9.94 6.13
N MET A 261 0.46 10.36 4.89
CA MET A 261 -0.08 9.68 3.71
C MET A 261 0.48 8.27 3.55
N SER A 262 1.73 8.00 3.83
CA SER A 262 2.26 6.64 3.75
C SER A 262 1.74 5.76 4.89
N ASP A 263 1.62 6.33 6.09
CA ASP A 263 1.12 5.60 7.26
C ASP A 263 -0.38 5.28 7.14
N LEU A 264 -1.21 6.30 6.90
CA LEU A 264 -2.67 6.18 6.94
C LEU A 264 -3.32 6.03 5.55
N GLY A 265 -2.69 6.52 4.49
CA GLY A 265 -3.25 6.42 3.13
C GLY A 265 -3.45 4.98 2.68
N SER A 266 -2.53 4.06 3.04
CA SER A 266 -2.67 2.63 2.75
C SER A 266 -3.91 1.99 3.39
N HIS A 267 -4.48 2.57 4.44
CA HIS A 267 -5.70 2.08 5.09
C HIS A 267 -6.96 2.80 4.58
N TRP A 268 -6.87 4.12 4.35
CA TRP A 268 -8.04 4.93 4.05
C TRP A 268 -8.30 5.10 2.54
N ILE A 269 -7.25 5.21 1.73
CA ILE A 269 -7.39 5.22 0.26
C ILE A 269 -7.65 3.79 -0.27
N ASP A 270 -7.32 2.76 0.49
CA ASP A 270 -7.64 1.37 0.18
C ASP A 270 -9.14 1.16 -0.13
N LEU A 271 -10.03 1.72 0.70
CA LEU A 271 -11.46 1.56 0.51
C LEU A 271 -11.96 2.06 -0.86
N PRO A 272 -11.73 3.31 -1.29
CA PRO A 272 -12.14 3.75 -2.62
C PRO A 272 -11.34 3.09 -3.74
N PHE A 273 -10.06 2.74 -3.50
CA PHE A 273 -9.24 2.03 -4.48
C PHE A 273 -9.83 0.67 -4.83
N TRP A 274 -10.28 -0.08 -3.84
CA TRP A 274 -10.97 -1.36 -4.00
C TRP A 274 -12.39 -1.18 -4.56
N ALA A 275 -13.22 -0.35 -3.93
CA ALA A 275 -14.63 -0.17 -4.29
C ALA A 275 -14.83 0.28 -5.73
N LEU A 276 -13.95 1.13 -6.24
CA LEU A 276 -14.00 1.69 -7.58
C LEU A 276 -13.06 0.97 -8.57
N ASN A 277 -12.32 -0.06 -8.11
CA ASN A 277 -11.25 -0.72 -8.88
C ASN A 277 -10.28 0.31 -9.48
N LEU A 278 -9.82 1.26 -8.69
CA LEU A 278 -8.86 2.25 -9.16
C LEU A 278 -7.54 1.58 -9.56
N ASP A 279 -6.81 2.24 -10.45
CA ASP A 279 -5.52 1.78 -10.93
C ASP A 279 -4.53 2.95 -10.89
N SER A 280 -4.13 3.44 -12.03
CA SER A 280 -3.17 4.51 -12.17
C SER A 280 -3.89 5.85 -12.36
N PRO A 281 -3.62 6.90 -11.56
CA PRO A 281 -4.15 8.22 -11.83
C PRO A 281 -3.50 8.81 -13.09
N GLN A 282 -4.24 9.70 -13.80
CA GLN A 282 -3.70 10.44 -14.95
C GLN A 282 -2.95 11.70 -14.49
N THR A 283 -3.51 12.40 -13.51
CA THR A 283 -2.86 13.60 -12.96
C THR A 283 -2.95 13.60 -11.45
N ILE A 284 -1.94 14.18 -10.82
CA ILE A 284 -1.86 14.34 -9.38
C ILE A 284 -1.43 15.78 -9.08
N GLU A 285 -2.12 16.43 -8.16
CA GLU A 285 -1.73 17.73 -7.63
C GLU A 285 -1.81 17.72 -6.11
N ALA A 286 -0.95 18.49 -5.46
CA ALA A 286 -1.00 18.60 -4.02
C ALA A 286 -0.77 20.04 -3.57
N ALA A 287 -1.36 20.40 -2.42
CA ALA A 287 -1.24 21.70 -1.78
C ALA A 287 -0.99 21.51 -0.27
N GLY A 288 -0.28 22.45 0.32
CA GLY A 288 0.08 22.46 1.73
C GLY A 288 1.14 23.52 2.02
N PRO A 289 1.76 23.51 3.20
CA PRO A 289 2.90 24.38 3.51
C PRO A 289 4.06 24.16 2.51
N PRO A 290 4.99 25.11 2.38
CA PRO A 290 6.18 24.92 1.55
C PRO A 290 6.91 23.61 1.91
N PRO A 291 7.30 22.80 0.92
CA PRO A 291 7.98 21.53 1.17
C PRO A 291 9.29 21.71 1.93
N HIS A 292 9.47 20.89 2.96
CA HIS A 292 10.74 20.79 3.66
C HIS A 292 11.61 19.69 3.02
N PRO A 293 12.93 19.89 2.85
CA PRO A 293 13.78 18.91 2.15
C PRO A 293 13.85 17.55 2.84
N GLU A 294 13.69 17.49 4.17
CA GLU A 294 13.88 16.26 4.95
C GLU A 294 12.64 15.77 5.69
N ILE A 295 11.65 16.64 5.95
CA ILE A 295 10.51 16.34 6.84
C ILE A 295 9.20 16.45 6.05
N ALA A 296 8.34 15.43 6.19
CA ALA A 296 7.02 15.41 5.62
C ALA A 296 6.10 16.48 6.24
N PRO A 297 5.11 17.01 5.52
CA PRO A 297 4.16 17.98 6.06
C PRO A 297 3.18 17.29 7.01
N ALA A 298 2.83 17.97 8.11
CA ALA A 298 1.71 17.56 8.95
C ALA A 298 0.37 17.84 8.27
N SER A 299 0.28 18.90 7.47
CA SER A 299 -0.93 19.32 6.79
C SER A 299 -0.72 19.32 5.28
N MET A 300 -1.60 18.63 4.55
CA MET A 300 -1.55 18.60 3.08
C MET A 300 -2.86 18.07 2.50
N ARG A 301 -3.16 18.51 1.28
CA ARG A 301 -4.22 17.97 0.42
C ARG A 301 -3.58 17.44 -0.86
N ALA A 302 -4.00 16.24 -1.32
CA ALA A 302 -3.59 15.70 -2.61
C ALA A 302 -4.81 15.24 -3.41
N THR A 303 -4.89 15.65 -4.67
CA THR A 303 -6.00 15.37 -5.58
C THR A 303 -5.50 14.54 -6.76
N TYR A 304 -6.21 13.46 -7.03
CA TYR A 304 -5.92 12.49 -8.08
C TYR A 304 -7.08 12.47 -9.08
N GLN A 305 -6.76 12.49 -10.36
CA GLN A 305 -7.73 12.29 -11.43
C GLN A 305 -7.54 10.93 -12.07
N TYR A 306 -8.58 10.12 -12.02
CA TYR A 306 -8.61 8.82 -12.69
C TYR A 306 -9.48 8.90 -13.94
N ALA A 307 -9.02 8.28 -15.03
CA ALA A 307 -9.77 8.23 -16.29
C ALA A 307 -11.09 7.46 -16.15
N ALA A 308 -12.02 7.78 -17.04
CA ALA A 308 -13.19 6.93 -17.27
C ALA A 308 -12.75 5.52 -17.72
N ARG A 309 -13.44 4.47 -17.24
CA ARG A 309 -13.14 3.08 -17.59
C ARG A 309 -14.42 2.29 -17.83
N GLY A 310 -14.61 1.86 -19.08
CA GLY A 310 -15.85 1.21 -19.49
C GLY A 310 -17.04 2.13 -19.22
N ASN A 311 -18.02 1.67 -18.45
CA ASN A 311 -19.21 2.42 -18.08
C ASN A 311 -19.03 3.30 -16.81
N ARG A 312 -17.83 3.35 -16.23
CA ARG A 312 -17.55 4.16 -15.05
C ARG A 312 -17.09 5.55 -15.47
N PRO A 313 -17.61 6.61 -14.85
CA PRO A 313 -17.16 7.98 -15.12
C PRO A 313 -15.70 8.16 -14.66
N PRO A 314 -15.05 9.26 -15.06
CA PRO A 314 -13.80 9.67 -14.41
C PRO A 314 -14.06 9.92 -12.92
N VAL A 315 -13.05 9.67 -12.10
CA VAL A 315 -13.13 9.83 -10.63
C VAL A 315 -12.08 10.82 -10.17
N LYS A 316 -12.51 11.80 -9.39
CA LYS A 316 -11.64 12.68 -8.62
C LYS A 316 -11.57 12.17 -7.19
N LEU A 317 -10.38 11.76 -6.72
CA LEU A 317 -10.13 11.39 -5.35
C LEU A 317 -9.27 12.46 -4.68
N THR A 318 -9.70 12.95 -3.52
CA THR A 318 -8.93 13.93 -2.75
C THR A 318 -8.67 13.42 -1.33
N TRP A 319 -7.39 13.39 -0.98
CA TRP A 319 -6.87 13.13 0.35
C TRP A 319 -6.69 14.42 1.14
N TYR A 320 -7.00 14.38 2.44
CA TYR A 320 -6.84 15.50 3.36
C TYR A 320 -6.21 15.05 4.68
N GLN A 321 -5.27 15.80 5.21
CA GLN A 321 -4.64 15.56 6.51
C GLN A 321 -4.31 16.88 7.24
N GLY A 322 -4.24 16.84 8.56
CA GLY A 322 -3.92 18.00 9.39
C GLY A 322 -5.01 19.07 9.34
N ALA A 323 -4.65 20.29 8.95
CA ALA A 323 -5.59 21.41 8.84
C ALA A 323 -6.52 21.32 7.61
N GLU A 324 -6.21 20.45 6.65
CA GLU A 324 -7.03 20.29 5.44
C GLU A 324 -8.22 19.38 5.72
N GLN A 325 -9.41 19.80 5.28
CA GLN A 325 -10.66 19.06 5.43
C GLN A 325 -11.53 19.19 4.17
N PRO A 326 -12.34 18.18 3.83
CA PRO A 326 -13.30 18.29 2.74
C PRO A 326 -14.39 19.33 3.04
N GLU A 327 -14.83 20.05 2.01
CA GLU A 327 -15.85 21.07 2.16
C GLU A 327 -17.15 20.54 2.80
N PRO A 328 -17.72 19.38 2.42
CA PRO A 328 -18.94 18.88 3.05
C PRO A 328 -18.82 18.66 4.56
N LEU A 329 -17.62 18.29 5.05
CA LEU A 329 -17.36 18.15 6.49
C LEU A 329 -17.29 19.53 7.16
N ARG A 330 -16.60 20.49 6.54
CA ARG A 330 -16.40 21.84 7.03
C ARG A 330 -17.69 22.64 7.13
N THR A 331 -18.59 22.45 6.17
CA THR A 331 -19.90 23.12 6.10
C THR A 331 -21.00 22.44 6.93
N GLY A 332 -20.74 21.23 7.43
CA GLY A 332 -21.75 20.45 8.14
C GLY A 332 -22.79 19.77 7.23
N ALA A 333 -22.50 19.65 5.93
CA ALA A 333 -23.36 18.95 4.98
C ALA A 333 -23.36 17.41 5.18
N ILE A 334 -22.40 16.91 5.93
CA ILE A 334 -22.30 15.50 6.33
C ILE A 334 -22.01 15.38 7.84
N PRO A 335 -22.26 14.22 8.47
CA PRO A 335 -21.91 13.99 9.87
C PRO A 335 -20.43 14.27 10.14
N LYS A 336 -20.14 14.92 11.28
CA LYS A 336 -18.79 15.27 11.70
C LYS A 336 -18.06 14.06 12.27
N TRP A 337 -17.34 13.34 11.40
CA TRP A 337 -16.45 12.25 11.78
C TRP A 337 -14.99 12.70 11.76
N ASP A 338 -14.22 12.22 12.70
CA ASP A 338 -12.79 12.54 12.83
C ASP A 338 -11.97 12.07 11.62
N SER A 339 -12.27 10.89 11.11
CA SER A 339 -11.68 10.33 9.91
C SER A 339 -12.77 9.66 9.08
N GLY A 340 -12.64 9.66 7.76
CA GLY A 340 -13.66 9.06 6.91
C GLY A 340 -13.32 9.04 5.43
N VAL A 341 -14.18 8.30 4.72
CA VAL A 341 -14.24 8.25 3.25
C VAL A 341 -15.65 8.60 2.82
N LEU A 342 -15.79 9.66 2.05
CA LEU A 342 -17.05 10.07 1.44
C LEU A 342 -17.02 9.76 -0.05
N PHE A 343 -17.93 8.91 -0.50
CA PHE A 343 -18.22 8.69 -1.92
C PHE A 343 -19.39 9.57 -2.35
N VAL A 344 -19.22 10.34 -3.42
CA VAL A 344 -20.25 11.18 -4.01
C VAL A 344 -20.69 10.56 -5.33
N GLY A 345 -21.92 10.05 -5.36
CA GLY A 345 -22.49 9.40 -6.52
C GLY A 345 -23.71 10.15 -7.09
N ALA A 346 -24.11 9.78 -8.29
CA ALA A 346 -25.21 10.41 -9.02
C ALA A 346 -26.58 10.30 -8.31
N LYS A 347 -26.74 9.34 -7.39
CA LYS A 347 -28.00 9.10 -6.66
C LYS A 347 -27.92 9.43 -5.17
N GLY A 348 -26.76 9.82 -4.65
CA GLY A 348 -26.55 10.11 -3.23
C GLY A 348 -25.11 9.93 -2.83
N MET A 349 -24.85 9.90 -1.53
CA MET A 349 -23.50 9.76 -0.98
C MET A 349 -23.42 8.56 -0.04
N LEU A 350 -22.22 8.02 0.13
CA LEU A 350 -21.91 7.03 1.16
C LEU A 350 -20.71 7.54 1.95
N LEU A 351 -20.91 7.70 3.27
CA LEU A 351 -19.87 8.05 4.22
C LEU A 351 -19.48 6.80 5.01
N SER A 352 -18.20 6.49 5.12
CA SER A 352 -17.67 5.32 5.84
C SER A 352 -16.45 5.66 6.69
N ASP A 353 -16.32 4.98 7.83
CA ASP A 353 -15.07 4.80 8.56
C ASP A 353 -14.69 3.31 8.59
N TYR A 354 -13.79 2.89 9.48
CA TYR A 354 -13.37 1.48 9.57
C TYR A 354 -14.51 0.53 9.99
N GLY A 355 -15.43 0.97 10.83
CA GLY A 355 -16.41 0.11 11.48
C GLY A 355 -17.87 0.34 11.08
N ARG A 356 -18.17 1.44 10.39
CA ARG A 356 -19.55 1.82 10.04
C ARG A 356 -19.64 2.59 8.74
N TYR A 357 -20.84 2.61 8.16
CA TYR A 357 -21.17 3.48 7.03
C TYR A 357 -22.58 4.08 7.19
N VAL A 358 -22.86 5.15 6.46
CA VAL A 358 -24.17 5.75 6.33
C VAL A 358 -24.41 6.20 4.88
N LEU A 359 -25.62 5.99 4.37
CA LEU A 359 -26.07 6.50 3.07
C LEU A 359 -26.73 7.87 3.27
N LEU A 360 -26.41 8.84 2.44
CA LEU A 360 -26.83 10.22 2.56
C LEU A 360 -27.50 10.76 1.28
N PRO A 361 -28.53 11.62 1.40
CA PRO A 361 -29.20 12.00 2.63
C PRO A 361 -30.02 10.82 3.20
N GLU A 362 -30.08 10.67 4.52
CA GLU A 362 -30.67 9.49 5.17
C GLU A 362 -32.15 9.26 4.85
N ASP A 363 -32.93 10.33 4.71
CA ASP A 363 -34.34 10.26 4.35
C ASP A 363 -34.57 9.60 2.99
N LYS A 364 -33.70 9.86 2.01
CA LYS A 364 -33.74 9.25 0.67
C LYS A 364 -33.48 7.74 0.71
N PHE A 365 -32.68 7.27 1.65
CA PHE A 365 -32.27 5.87 1.77
C PHE A 365 -33.01 5.11 2.85
N ARG A 366 -34.06 5.68 3.46
CA ARG A 366 -34.82 5.05 4.56
C ARG A 366 -35.33 3.66 4.20
N ASP A 367 -35.83 3.47 2.99
CA ASP A 367 -36.39 2.22 2.52
C ASP A 367 -35.41 1.42 1.64
N PHE A 368 -34.16 1.85 1.57
CA PHE A 368 -33.14 1.14 0.79
C PHE A 368 -32.84 -0.23 1.38
N LYS A 369 -33.02 -1.25 0.54
CA LYS A 369 -32.66 -2.62 0.90
C LYS A 369 -31.30 -2.96 0.31
N PRO A 370 -30.25 -3.09 1.15
CA PRO A 370 -28.95 -3.47 0.68
C PRO A 370 -28.97 -4.83 -0.03
N PRO A 371 -28.25 -5.01 -1.15
CA PRO A 371 -28.15 -6.29 -1.83
C PRO A 371 -27.51 -7.35 -0.90
N ALA A 372 -27.73 -8.63 -1.22
CA ALA A 372 -27.04 -9.71 -0.53
C ALA A 372 -25.52 -9.55 -0.65
N PRO A 373 -24.75 -9.96 0.38
CA PRO A 373 -23.29 -9.98 0.29
C PRO A 373 -22.78 -10.83 -0.88
N THR A 374 -21.79 -10.32 -1.59
CA THR A 374 -21.17 -10.98 -2.76
C THR A 374 -19.70 -11.30 -2.51
N ILE A 375 -19.05 -10.58 -1.60
CA ILE A 375 -17.67 -10.84 -1.17
C ILE A 375 -17.71 -11.87 -0.04
N PRO A 376 -16.98 -13.00 -0.15
CA PRO A 376 -16.94 -13.99 0.92
C PRO A 376 -16.54 -13.39 2.26
N LYS A 377 -17.08 -13.92 3.35
CA LYS A 377 -16.67 -13.52 4.69
C LYS A 377 -15.18 -13.73 4.87
N SER A 378 -14.52 -12.75 5.50
CA SER A 378 -13.09 -12.83 5.76
C SER A 378 -12.77 -13.97 6.73
N LEU A 379 -11.66 -14.66 6.45
CA LEU A 379 -11.05 -15.61 7.38
C LEU A 379 -10.32 -14.88 8.52
N GLY A 380 -10.18 -13.56 8.42
CA GLY A 380 -9.28 -12.74 9.21
C GLY A 380 -7.96 -12.47 8.48
N HIS A 381 -7.39 -11.31 8.69
CA HIS A 381 -6.29 -10.79 7.90
C HIS A 381 -5.09 -11.76 7.76
N TYR A 382 -4.58 -12.28 8.86
CA TYR A 382 -3.45 -13.23 8.82
C TYR A 382 -3.86 -14.62 8.34
N ALA A 383 -5.06 -15.07 8.72
CA ALA A 383 -5.57 -16.38 8.33
C ALA A 383 -5.80 -16.46 6.81
N GLU A 384 -6.22 -15.37 6.17
CA GLU A 384 -6.34 -15.29 4.71
C GLU A 384 -5.00 -15.52 4.01
N TRP A 385 -3.93 -14.89 4.49
CA TRP A 385 -2.59 -15.10 3.93
C TRP A 385 -2.06 -16.52 4.17
N ILE A 386 -2.20 -17.05 5.39
CA ILE A 386 -1.80 -18.43 5.72
C ILE A 386 -2.56 -19.44 4.85
N HIS A 387 -3.87 -19.22 4.69
CA HIS A 387 -4.69 -20.05 3.80
C HIS A 387 -4.19 -20.00 2.35
N ALA A 388 -3.93 -18.80 1.84
CA ALA A 388 -3.37 -18.60 0.50
C ALA A 388 -2.02 -19.32 0.31
N CYS A 389 -1.12 -19.26 1.29
CA CYS A 389 0.15 -19.98 1.26
C CYS A 389 -0.02 -21.49 1.14
N LYS A 390 -1.04 -22.04 1.78
CA LYS A 390 -1.30 -23.50 1.83
C LYS A 390 -2.09 -24.01 0.62
N THR A 391 -2.98 -23.17 0.06
CA THR A 391 -3.94 -23.60 -0.98
C THR A 391 -3.61 -23.05 -2.37
N GLY A 392 -2.83 -21.98 -2.46
CA GLY A 392 -2.65 -21.21 -3.70
C GLY A 392 -3.83 -20.28 -4.03
N ALA A 393 -4.83 -20.15 -3.15
CA ALA A 393 -5.91 -19.18 -3.30
C ALA A 393 -5.34 -17.75 -3.30
N PRO A 394 -5.95 -16.80 -4.03
CA PRO A 394 -5.50 -15.41 -3.97
C PRO A 394 -5.87 -14.77 -2.63
N THR A 395 -5.03 -13.85 -2.14
CA THR A 395 -5.42 -12.91 -1.09
C THR A 395 -6.09 -11.68 -1.71
N THR A 396 -6.95 -11.01 -0.94
CA THR A 396 -7.66 -9.82 -1.44
C THR A 396 -6.76 -8.58 -1.51
N CYS A 397 -5.73 -8.49 -0.64
CA CYS A 397 -4.74 -7.41 -0.65
C CYS A 397 -3.35 -7.93 -1.09
N ASN A 398 -3.29 -8.67 -2.22
CA ASN A 398 -2.04 -9.17 -2.79
C ASN A 398 -1.14 -8.04 -3.32
N PHE A 399 0.11 -8.36 -3.66
CA PHE A 399 1.06 -7.33 -4.06
C PHE A 399 0.81 -6.71 -5.44
N ASP A 400 0.06 -7.32 -6.34
CA ASP A 400 -0.35 -6.62 -7.57
C ASP A 400 -1.29 -5.45 -7.22
N TYR A 401 -2.31 -5.69 -6.40
CA TYR A 401 -3.20 -4.66 -5.88
C TYR A 401 -2.46 -3.64 -5.01
N ALA A 402 -1.71 -4.13 -4.03
CA ALA A 402 -1.03 -3.31 -3.03
C ALA A 402 0.06 -2.41 -3.61
N SER A 403 0.77 -2.86 -4.66
CA SER A 403 1.76 -2.04 -5.36
C SER A 403 1.12 -0.84 -6.05
N ARG A 404 -0.04 -1.01 -6.68
CA ARG A 404 -0.76 0.08 -7.36
C ARG A 404 -1.30 1.10 -6.36
N LEU A 405 -1.84 0.64 -5.25
CA LEU A 405 -2.27 1.50 -4.15
C LEU A 405 -1.09 2.28 -3.55
N THR A 406 0.03 1.62 -3.32
CA THR A 406 1.25 2.24 -2.79
C THR A 406 1.84 3.25 -3.78
N GLU A 407 1.88 2.93 -5.08
CA GLU A 407 2.27 3.85 -6.16
C GLU A 407 1.41 5.12 -6.13
N ALA A 408 0.08 4.98 -6.10
CA ALA A 408 -0.83 6.12 -6.04
C ALA A 408 -0.58 6.99 -4.81
N ASN A 409 -0.44 6.40 -3.62
CA ASN A 409 -0.18 7.13 -2.38
C ASN A 409 1.14 7.92 -2.46
N HIS A 410 2.21 7.30 -2.96
CA HIS A 410 3.51 7.99 -3.10
C HIS A 410 3.48 9.12 -4.12
N LEU A 411 2.71 9.00 -5.21
CA LEU A 411 2.57 10.07 -6.19
C LEU A 411 1.99 11.37 -5.60
N GLY A 412 1.12 11.28 -4.59
CA GLY A 412 0.66 12.45 -3.83
C GLY A 412 1.79 13.18 -3.11
N ASN A 413 2.69 12.43 -2.46
CA ASN A 413 3.88 13.00 -1.84
C ASN A 413 4.87 13.56 -2.87
N VAL A 414 5.02 12.90 -4.03
CA VAL A 414 5.85 13.41 -5.13
C VAL A 414 5.30 14.75 -5.64
N ALA A 415 3.99 14.83 -5.91
CA ALA A 415 3.34 16.06 -6.36
C ALA A 415 3.51 17.21 -5.34
N TYR A 416 3.38 16.91 -4.04
CA TYR A 416 3.62 17.88 -2.98
C TYR A 416 5.07 18.40 -2.97
N ARG A 417 6.05 17.50 -3.08
CA ARG A 417 7.48 17.85 -3.04
C ARG A 417 7.94 18.60 -4.29
N VAL A 418 7.37 18.29 -5.45
CA VAL A 418 7.63 19.01 -6.72
C VAL A 418 6.93 20.36 -6.73
N GLY A 419 5.78 20.50 -6.04
CA GLY A 419 4.99 21.73 -5.99
C GLY A 419 4.27 22.06 -7.31
N LYS A 420 4.02 21.05 -8.16
CA LYS A 420 3.33 21.19 -9.44
C LYS A 420 2.30 20.08 -9.63
N LYS A 421 1.29 20.32 -10.47
CA LYS A 421 0.43 19.28 -10.99
C LYS A 421 1.27 18.36 -11.89
N LEU A 422 1.25 17.07 -11.59
CA LEU A 422 1.96 16.03 -12.34
C LEU A 422 1.04 15.38 -13.35
N GLU A 423 1.56 15.10 -14.55
CA GLU A 423 0.97 14.20 -15.53
C GLU A 423 1.70 12.87 -15.45
N TRP A 424 0.97 11.82 -15.12
CA TRP A 424 1.53 10.50 -14.86
C TRP A 424 1.22 9.51 -15.96
N ASP A 425 2.25 8.94 -16.55
CA ASP A 425 2.10 7.78 -17.41
C ASP A 425 2.26 6.49 -16.58
N GLY A 426 1.14 5.91 -16.20
CA GLY A 426 1.11 4.67 -15.42
C GLY A 426 1.67 3.45 -16.16
N LEU A 427 1.79 3.50 -17.50
CA LEU A 427 2.35 2.41 -18.27
C LEU A 427 3.89 2.40 -18.14
N THR A 428 4.52 3.53 -18.41
CA THR A 428 5.98 3.68 -18.33
C THR A 428 6.49 3.94 -16.90
N GLY A 429 5.63 4.42 -16.00
CA GLY A 429 6.02 4.79 -14.64
C GLY A 429 6.80 6.10 -14.57
N THR A 430 6.44 7.07 -15.40
CA THR A 430 7.12 8.35 -15.51
C THR A 430 6.17 9.54 -15.37
N VAL A 431 6.68 10.62 -14.82
CA VAL A 431 6.04 11.94 -14.86
C VAL A 431 6.45 12.61 -16.16
N THR A 432 5.47 12.97 -17.01
CA THR A 432 5.75 13.43 -18.37
C THR A 432 5.99 14.95 -18.47
N ASN A 433 5.48 15.72 -17.53
CA ASN A 433 5.51 17.19 -17.53
C ASN A 433 6.46 17.83 -16.51
N ALA A 434 7.14 17.01 -15.66
CA ALA A 434 8.00 17.51 -14.59
C ALA A 434 9.21 16.56 -14.38
N PRO A 435 10.28 16.68 -15.17
CA PRO A 435 11.45 15.80 -15.08
C PRO A 435 12.15 15.84 -13.71
N GLU A 436 12.00 16.93 -12.96
CA GLU A 436 12.49 17.07 -11.58
C GLU A 436 11.82 16.11 -10.58
N ALA A 437 10.73 15.47 -10.96
CA ALA A 437 10.11 14.41 -10.16
C ALA A 437 10.91 13.09 -10.18
N ALA A 438 11.75 12.85 -11.18
CA ALA A 438 12.44 11.57 -11.37
C ALA A 438 13.20 11.07 -10.12
N PRO A 439 13.99 11.88 -9.39
CA PRO A 439 14.68 11.44 -8.17
C PRO A 439 13.74 11.16 -6.99
N LEU A 440 12.46 11.59 -7.06
CA LEU A 440 11.42 11.29 -6.07
C LEU A 440 10.65 10.03 -6.44
N ILE A 441 10.56 9.69 -7.72
CA ILE A 441 9.99 8.43 -8.22
C ILE A 441 10.93 7.26 -7.93
N ARG A 442 12.22 7.45 -8.18
CA ARG A 442 13.28 6.48 -7.91
C ARG A 442 14.39 7.14 -7.11
N ARG A 443 14.54 6.74 -5.86
CA ARG A 443 15.55 7.28 -4.96
C ARG A 443 16.94 6.74 -5.26
N THR A 444 17.96 7.50 -4.90
CA THR A 444 19.33 7.00 -4.86
C THR A 444 19.54 6.30 -3.53
N TYR A 445 19.96 5.04 -3.59
CA TYR A 445 20.23 4.24 -2.40
C TYR A 445 21.71 4.31 -2.00
N ARG A 446 21.98 4.15 -0.72
CA ARG A 446 23.33 4.07 -0.18
C ARG A 446 24.09 2.90 -0.82
N LYS A 447 25.42 3.05 -0.95
CA LYS A 447 26.30 2.01 -1.53
C LYS A 447 26.06 0.64 -0.87
N GLY A 448 25.91 -0.40 -1.69
CA GLY A 448 25.63 -1.77 -1.25
C GLY A 448 24.14 -2.10 -1.11
N TRP A 449 23.24 -1.15 -1.41
CA TRP A 449 21.80 -1.37 -1.46
C TRP A 449 21.28 -1.18 -2.88
N THR A 450 20.57 -2.17 -3.40
CA THR A 450 19.98 -2.13 -4.74
C THR A 450 18.69 -2.94 -4.79
N LEU A 451 17.77 -2.55 -5.67
CA LEU A 451 16.57 -3.28 -6.04
C LEU A 451 16.74 -3.79 -7.49
N ALA A 452 17.76 -4.60 -7.73
CA ALA A 452 18.09 -5.18 -9.04
C ALA A 452 17.81 -6.68 -9.07
#